data_7a1a14fe2d762255b8605c5eac9d1cef
#
_entry.id   7a1a14fe2d762255b8605c5eac9d1cef
#
_cell.length_a   1.000
_cell.length_b   1.000
_cell.length_c   1.000
_cell.angle_alpha   90.00
_cell.angle_beta   90.00
_cell.angle_gamma   90.00
#
_symmetry.space_group_name_H-M   'P 1'
#
loop_
_entity.id
_entity.type
_entity.pdbx_description
1 polymer ?
#
loop_
_entity_poly.entity_id
_entity_poly.type
_entity_poly.pdbx_seq_one_letter_code
_entity_poly.pdbx_strand_id
1 'polypeptide(L)'
;MIATTKEFSIETDKYITDKEKDSYKIVRSSPIYIEFISKNADKSEGVAFLEKYLSLDQDDVFTFGDSGNDIEMIKNFNGVAMGNAIDECKRNAKFITKSVDDHGIVYAFENYIKNH
;
A
#
# COMPACT_ATOMS: atom_id res chain seq x y z
N MET A 1 -7.44 -11.51 -9.89
CA MET A 1 -6.26 -12.03 -9.16
C MET A 1 -5.87 -13.40 -9.70
N ILE A 2 -4.58 -13.62 -9.91
CA ILE A 2 -4.02 -14.94 -10.26
C ILE A 2 -3.27 -15.45 -9.04
N ALA A 3 -3.64 -16.62 -8.54
CA ALA A 3 -2.93 -17.32 -7.47
C ALA A 3 -2.12 -18.47 -8.07
N THR A 4 -0.84 -18.57 -7.73
CA THR A 4 0.07 -19.54 -8.34
C THR A 4 1.24 -19.87 -7.40
N THR A 5 2.20 -20.68 -7.85
CA THR A 5 3.45 -20.89 -7.11
C THR A 5 4.41 -19.71 -7.34
N LYS A 6 5.43 -19.58 -6.50
CA LYS A 6 6.44 -18.53 -6.64
C LYS A 6 7.18 -18.60 -7.98
N GLU A 7 7.52 -19.81 -8.43
CA GLU A 7 8.20 -20.04 -9.71
C GLU A 7 7.31 -19.65 -10.90
N PHE A 8 6.06 -20.07 -10.89
CA PHE A 8 5.08 -19.71 -11.91
C PHE A 8 4.75 -18.22 -11.93
N SER A 9 4.74 -17.59 -10.77
CA SER A 9 4.53 -16.16 -10.68
C SER A 9 5.62 -15.37 -11.41
N ILE A 10 6.87 -15.80 -11.34
CA ILE A 10 7.99 -15.20 -12.07
C ILE A 10 7.85 -15.45 -13.58
N GLU A 11 7.47 -16.66 -13.98
CA GLU A 11 7.25 -16.98 -15.40
C GLU A 11 6.07 -16.23 -16.00
N THR A 12 5.02 -15.98 -15.23
CA THR A 12 3.82 -15.28 -15.69
C THR A 12 4.14 -13.86 -16.19
N ASP A 13 5.18 -13.20 -15.67
CA ASP A 13 5.61 -11.88 -16.15
C ASP A 13 5.95 -11.86 -17.64
N LYS A 14 6.40 -12.96 -18.18
CA LYS A 14 6.74 -13.11 -19.62
C LYS A 14 5.50 -13.08 -20.52
N TYR A 15 4.34 -13.42 -19.97
CA TYR A 15 3.06 -13.49 -20.70
C TYR A 15 2.20 -12.24 -20.52
N ILE A 16 2.59 -11.34 -19.62
CA ILE A 16 1.92 -10.04 -19.43
C ILE A 16 2.46 -9.09 -20.50
N THR A 17 1.62 -8.78 -21.47
CA THR A 17 1.99 -7.92 -22.61
C THR A 17 1.88 -6.44 -22.24
N ASP A 18 2.41 -5.57 -23.10
CA ASP A 18 2.29 -4.12 -22.94
C ASP A 18 0.83 -3.66 -22.95
N LYS A 19 -0.05 -4.39 -23.63
CA LYS A 19 -1.50 -4.12 -23.66
C LYS A 19 -2.12 -4.24 -22.26
N GLU A 20 -1.81 -5.31 -21.53
CA GLU A 20 -2.29 -5.49 -20.16
C GLU A 20 -1.67 -4.44 -19.21
N LYS A 21 -0.38 -4.16 -19.36
CA LYS A 21 0.31 -3.12 -18.57
C LYS A 21 -0.24 -1.72 -18.84
N ASP A 22 -0.70 -1.45 -20.06
CA ASP A 22 -1.33 -0.17 -20.41
C ASP A 22 -2.77 -0.06 -19.89
N SER A 23 -3.47 -1.18 -19.78
CA SER A 23 -4.89 -1.23 -19.37
C SER A 23 -5.10 -1.38 -17.87
N TYR A 24 -4.15 -2.01 -17.19
CA TYR A 24 -4.25 -2.34 -15.76
C TYR A 24 -3.00 -1.97 -14.99
N LYS A 25 -3.18 -1.63 -13.72
CA LYS A 25 -2.10 -1.63 -12.74
C LYS A 25 -1.89 -3.07 -12.28
N ILE A 26 -0.69 -3.60 -12.48
CA ILE A 26 -0.35 -4.97 -12.12
C ILE A 26 0.45 -4.93 -10.82
N VAL A 27 -0.07 -5.58 -9.79
CA VAL A 27 0.49 -5.54 -8.44
C VAL A 27 0.72 -6.97 -7.94
N ARG A 28 1.83 -7.16 -7.25
CA ARG A 28 2.08 -8.37 -6.47
C ARG A 28 1.78 -8.10 -5.00
N SER A 29 0.64 -8.58 -4.53
CA SER A 29 0.28 -8.48 -3.11
C SER A 29 0.99 -9.52 -2.24
N SER A 30 1.50 -10.56 -2.87
CA SER A 30 2.39 -11.56 -2.28
C SER A 30 3.22 -12.24 -3.38
N PRO A 31 4.27 -13.02 -3.03
CA PRO A 31 5.06 -13.75 -4.03
C PRO A 31 4.26 -14.72 -4.92
N ILE A 32 3.08 -15.13 -4.49
CA ILE A 32 2.21 -16.07 -5.19
C ILE A 32 0.94 -15.45 -5.78
N TYR A 33 0.73 -14.13 -5.58
CA TYR A 33 -0.46 -13.44 -6.09
C TYR A 33 -0.08 -12.33 -7.06
N ILE A 34 -0.71 -12.35 -8.23
CA ILE A 34 -0.66 -11.28 -9.21
C ILE A 34 -2.06 -10.68 -9.34
N GLU A 35 -2.18 -9.40 -9.11
CA GLU A 35 -3.45 -8.68 -9.18
C GLU A 35 -3.45 -7.70 -10.34
N PHE A 36 -4.53 -7.75 -11.13
CA PHE A 36 -4.82 -6.77 -12.19
C PHE A 36 -5.87 -5.82 -11.65
N ILE A 37 -5.48 -4.59 -11.41
CA ILE A 37 -6.33 -3.56 -10.83
C ILE A 37 -6.59 -2.48 -11.88
N SER A 38 -7.80 -1.92 -11.90
CA SER A 38 -8.08 -0.74 -12.73
C SER A 38 -7.05 0.36 -12.40
N LYS A 39 -6.54 1.05 -13.42
CA LYS A 39 -5.60 2.15 -13.23
C LYS A 39 -6.14 3.26 -12.33
N ASN A 40 -7.46 3.41 -12.30
CA ASN A 40 -8.16 4.43 -11.52
C ASN A 40 -8.61 3.94 -10.13
N ALA A 41 -8.38 2.67 -9.80
CA ALA A 41 -8.79 2.07 -8.53
C ALA A 41 -7.55 1.66 -7.73
N ASP A 42 -6.93 2.60 -7.05
CA ASP A 42 -5.90 2.32 -6.07
C ASP A 42 -6.31 2.81 -4.66
N LYS A 43 -5.57 2.37 -3.65
CA LYS A 43 -5.86 2.72 -2.26
C LYS A 43 -5.72 4.22 -2.01
N SER A 44 -4.77 4.88 -2.65
CA SER A 44 -4.57 6.32 -2.52
C SER A 44 -5.77 7.11 -3.05
N GLU A 45 -6.32 6.72 -4.20
CA GLU A 45 -7.54 7.30 -4.76
C GLU A 45 -8.75 7.11 -3.83
N GLY A 46 -8.86 5.93 -3.22
CA GLY A 46 -9.92 5.64 -2.24
C GLY A 46 -9.83 6.53 -1.01
N VAL A 47 -8.64 6.74 -0.47
CA VAL A 47 -8.40 7.65 0.67
C VAL A 47 -8.71 9.10 0.29
N ALA A 48 -8.25 9.56 -0.88
CA ALA A 48 -8.55 10.91 -1.37
C ALA A 48 -10.05 11.15 -1.56
N PHE A 49 -10.79 10.14 -2.04
CA PHE A 49 -12.25 10.20 -2.12
C PHE A 49 -12.89 10.35 -0.73
N LEU A 50 -12.47 9.56 0.25
CA LEU A 50 -13.01 9.62 1.62
C LEU A 50 -12.67 10.94 2.31
N GLU A 51 -11.43 11.44 2.16
CA GLU A 51 -11.03 12.75 2.66
C GLU A 51 -11.98 13.84 2.18
N LYS A 52 -12.23 13.89 0.89
CA LYS A 52 -13.14 14.86 0.27
C LYS A 52 -14.60 14.66 0.71
N TYR A 53 -15.06 13.41 0.71
CA TYR A 53 -16.46 13.07 1.06
C TYR A 53 -16.77 13.42 2.52
N LEU A 54 -15.83 13.19 3.42
CA LEU A 54 -15.98 13.47 4.86
C LEU A 54 -15.52 14.88 5.24
N SER A 55 -15.03 15.67 4.30
CA SER A 55 -14.48 17.02 4.52
C SER A 55 -13.39 17.05 5.60
N LEU A 56 -12.48 16.07 5.54
CA LEU A 56 -11.34 15.98 6.45
C LEU A 56 -10.20 16.88 5.98
N ASP A 57 -9.40 17.37 6.92
CA ASP A 57 -8.12 17.98 6.60
C ASP A 57 -7.11 16.87 6.29
N GLN A 58 -6.31 17.04 5.24
CA GLN A 58 -5.30 16.06 4.84
C GLN A 58 -4.30 15.77 5.96
N ASP A 59 -4.01 16.75 6.80
CA ASP A 59 -3.11 16.58 7.93
C ASP A 59 -3.69 15.68 9.04
N ASP A 60 -5.00 15.46 9.05
CA ASP A 60 -5.68 14.57 9.98
C ASP A 60 -5.84 13.13 9.45
N VAL A 61 -5.42 12.88 8.21
CA VAL A 61 -5.55 11.56 7.56
C VAL A 61 -4.25 10.76 7.70
N PHE A 62 -4.31 9.66 8.46
CA PHE A 62 -3.20 8.73 8.64
C PHE A 62 -3.46 7.43 7.88
N THR A 63 -2.44 6.94 7.20
CA THR A 63 -2.50 5.72 6.40
C THR A 63 -1.46 4.72 6.84
N PHE A 64 -1.81 3.44 6.85
CA PHE A 64 -0.91 2.35 7.21
C PHE A 64 -0.69 1.41 6.03
N GLY A 65 0.52 0.93 5.87
CA GLY A 65 0.82 -0.01 4.80
C GLY A 65 2.11 -0.78 4.99
N ASP A 66 2.27 -1.85 4.22
CA ASP A 66 3.41 -2.75 4.29
C ASP A 66 3.92 -3.23 2.94
N SER A 67 3.17 -3.07 1.86
CA SER A 67 3.47 -3.66 0.55
C SER A 67 3.38 -2.65 -0.61
N GLY A 68 3.73 -3.11 -1.82
CA GLY A 68 3.83 -2.25 -3.00
C GLY A 68 2.55 -1.52 -3.38
N ASN A 69 1.38 -2.10 -3.08
CA ASN A 69 0.09 -1.47 -3.35
C ASN A 69 -0.29 -0.36 -2.35
N ASP A 70 0.51 -0.16 -1.31
CA ASP A 70 0.30 0.87 -0.28
C ASP A 70 1.19 2.11 -0.49
N ILE A 71 2.20 2.04 -1.36
CA ILE A 71 3.25 3.06 -1.50
C ILE A 71 2.66 4.44 -1.79
N GLU A 72 1.76 4.55 -2.76
CA GLU A 72 1.15 5.84 -3.13
C GLU A 72 0.29 6.42 -1.98
N MET A 73 -0.43 5.57 -1.27
CA MET A 73 -1.21 5.98 -0.12
C MET A 73 -0.31 6.46 1.04
N ILE A 74 0.78 5.75 1.32
CA ILE A 74 1.77 6.15 2.34
C ILE A 74 2.43 7.48 1.99
N LYS A 75 2.76 7.68 0.71
CA LYS A 75 3.44 8.88 0.22
C LYS A 75 2.55 10.12 0.24
N ASN A 76 1.29 9.98 -0.13
CA ASN A 76 0.38 11.10 -0.35
C ASN A 76 -0.31 11.61 0.92
N PHE A 77 -0.31 10.83 2.00
CA PHE A 77 -0.94 11.18 3.28
C PHE A 77 0.07 11.12 4.44
N ASN A 78 -0.41 11.13 5.68
CA ASN A 78 0.45 10.86 6.83
C ASN A 78 0.73 9.36 6.93
N GLY A 79 1.60 8.89 6.04
CA GLY A 79 1.90 7.48 5.87
C GLY A 79 2.73 6.89 7.01
N VAL A 80 2.25 5.77 7.54
CA VAL A 80 2.92 4.95 8.53
C VAL A 80 3.26 3.60 7.90
N ALA A 81 4.54 3.28 7.80
CA ALA A 81 4.98 1.96 7.37
C ALA A 81 5.04 1.00 8.55
N MET A 82 4.48 -0.18 8.37
CA MET A 82 4.60 -1.27 9.34
C MET A 82 6.05 -1.72 9.48
N GLY A 83 6.44 -2.22 10.65
CA GLY A 83 7.79 -2.72 10.89
C GLY A 83 8.20 -3.87 9.97
N ASN A 84 7.24 -4.68 9.54
CA ASN A 84 7.40 -5.76 8.54
C ASN A 84 7.22 -5.28 7.08
N ALA A 85 7.08 -3.97 6.83
CA ALA A 85 6.89 -3.43 5.50
C ALA A 85 8.14 -3.58 4.62
N ILE A 86 7.94 -3.59 3.31
CA ILE A 86 9.03 -3.51 2.34
C ILE A 86 9.79 -2.19 2.47
N ASP A 87 11.06 -2.17 2.08
CA ASP A 87 11.93 -1.01 2.24
C ASP A 87 11.40 0.25 1.53
N GLU A 88 10.74 0.08 0.40
CA GLU A 88 10.16 1.20 -0.34
C GLU A 88 9.02 1.88 0.43
N CYS A 89 8.16 1.13 1.12
CA CYS A 89 7.16 1.68 2.03
C CYS A 89 7.82 2.49 3.16
N LYS A 90 8.86 1.92 3.78
CA LYS A 90 9.59 2.57 4.87
C LYS A 90 10.25 3.88 4.44
N ARG A 91 10.81 3.92 3.22
CA ARG A 91 11.44 5.15 2.68
C ARG A 91 10.45 6.28 2.41
N ASN A 92 9.21 5.95 2.06
CA ASN A 92 8.18 6.94 1.74
C ASN A 92 7.30 7.33 2.94
N ALA A 93 7.42 6.62 4.06
CA ALA A 93 6.60 6.86 5.25
C ALA A 93 7.14 8.03 6.09
N LYS A 94 6.21 8.75 6.72
CA LYS A 94 6.54 9.78 7.72
C LYS A 94 6.91 9.16 9.08
N PHE A 95 6.43 7.94 9.34
CA PHE A 95 6.71 7.20 10.56
C PHE A 95 6.83 5.70 10.27
N ILE A 96 7.78 5.03 10.90
CA ILE A 96 7.91 3.58 10.86
C ILE A 96 7.51 3.03 12.22
N THR A 97 6.46 2.22 12.24
CA THR A 97 5.97 1.61 13.47
C THR A 97 6.52 0.20 13.66
N LYS A 98 6.04 -0.49 14.69
CA LYS A 98 6.36 -1.90 14.94
C LYS A 98 5.68 -2.82 13.93
N SER A 99 6.07 -4.09 13.93
CA SER A 99 5.47 -5.11 13.07
C SER A 99 3.99 -5.39 13.46
N VAL A 100 3.29 -6.09 12.59
CA VAL A 100 1.93 -6.55 12.88
C VAL A 100 1.89 -7.45 14.11
N ASP A 101 2.92 -8.27 14.33
CA ASP A 101 3.02 -9.16 15.48
C ASP A 101 3.28 -8.42 16.81
N ASP A 102 3.85 -7.22 16.72
CA ASP A 102 4.16 -6.36 17.87
C ASP A 102 3.16 -5.20 18.04
N HIS A 103 1.94 -5.37 17.54
CA HIS A 103 0.86 -4.37 17.64
C HIS A 103 1.23 -2.99 17.07
N GLY A 104 1.83 -2.96 15.89
CA GLY A 104 2.36 -1.76 15.26
C GLY A 104 1.34 -0.62 15.11
N ILE A 105 0.08 -0.90 14.82
CA ILE A 105 -0.96 0.13 14.71
C ILE A 105 -1.19 0.83 16.06
N VAL A 106 -1.32 0.07 17.15
CA VAL A 106 -1.49 0.62 18.50
C VAL A 106 -0.27 1.45 18.89
N TYR A 107 0.92 0.93 18.62
CA TYR A 107 2.17 1.65 18.90
C TYR A 107 2.25 2.99 18.16
N ALA A 108 1.88 3.04 16.88
CA ALA A 108 1.86 4.28 16.12
C ALA A 108 0.82 5.26 16.66
N PHE A 109 -0.36 4.77 17.04
CA PHE A 109 -1.40 5.61 17.62
C PHE A 109 -0.92 6.30 18.90
N GLU A 110 -0.30 5.56 19.81
CA GLU A 110 0.16 6.10 21.09
C GLU A 110 1.39 7.01 20.98
N ASN A 111 2.31 6.73 20.06
CA ASN A 111 3.64 7.39 19.99
C ASN A 111 3.77 8.40 18.84
N TYR A 112 2.88 8.39 17.87
CA TYR A 112 2.92 9.29 16.73
C TYR A 112 1.61 10.05 16.52
N ILE A 113 0.50 9.36 16.31
CA ILE A 113 -0.78 9.98 15.93
C ILE A 113 -1.33 10.86 17.06
N LYS A 114 -1.36 10.34 18.28
CA LYS A 114 -1.87 11.06 19.46
C LYS A 114 -1.11 12.36 19.76
N ASN A 115 0.14 12.45 19.33
CA ASN A 115 1.01 13.60 19.55
C ASN A 115 1.15 14.51 18.31
N HIS A 116 0.41 14.18 17.27
CA HIS A 116 0.44 14.91 16.01
C HIS A 116 -0.55 16.11 15.99
#